data_08f9f2357618f8482f7bfa3b3dfdcffc
#
_entry.id   08f9f2357618f8482f7bfa3b3dfdcffc
#
_cell.length_a   1.000
_cell.length_b   1.000
_cell.length_c   1.000
_cell.angle_alpha   90.00
_cell.angle_beta   90.00
_cell.angle_gamma   90.00
#
_symmetry.space_group_name_H-M   'P 1'
#
loop_
_entity.id
_entity.type
_entity.pdbx_description
1 polymer ?
#
loop_
_entity_poly.entity_id
_entity_poly.type
_entity_poly.pdbx_seq_one_letter_code
_entity_poly.pdbx_strand_id
1 'polypeptide(L)'
;MKSTALVALLFAGALALSGRTAHASAILSVPPLFPANNIWNRAIDTLPVDARSDAYVATIGATRTMHPDFGTVYAGAPNGIPYTIVPSTQPRVAVNFTYASESDPGPYPIPPDALIEGGPQSNGDRHVLIVDRDARKLYELFAAYPNGDGTWRAGSGAVFDFSGNALRTAGWTSADAAGLPILPGLVRYEEVFAGEIAHALRFTAPQTRNSYVWPARHQASSLTGLNYPPMGQRFRLKASVNITSFGPNVQIILRALKKYGMFLADNGSSWYLSGAPDPRWSDDELHQLGQLHGSDFEAVDESALMVDPNSGQAAAAAGAPVPASITAVEYYCVAADRYITTTVSEEIAALDNTLATGWTRTGEAFNVYATSVPADATCRFCTSSRSADTGRRMGPSAGCAKTAARFTNAWPIDDASLAQPALPNADGSCGVGSVPVFRVVDNRPDLNNRYIESLALRDAMLVKGWSAQGRGAMGVAMCAPSAQ
;
A
#
# COMPACT_ATOMS: atom_id res chain seq x y z
N MET A 1 -20.37 -84.91 -15.71
CA MET A 1 -20.21 -83.92 -16.73
C MET A 1 -21.31 -82.84 -16.54
N LYS A 2 -21.04 -81.81 -15.87
CA LYS A 2 -21.84 -80.58 -15.83
C LYS A 2 -20.89 -79.42 -15.60
N SER A 3 -20.69 -78.64 -16.67
CA SER A 3 -19.94 -77.37 -16.65
C SER A 3 -20.73 -76.29 -15.91
N THR A 4 -20.14 -75.64 -14.96
CA THR A 4 -20.68 -74.49 -14.27
C THR A 4 -19.87 -73.25 -14.73
N ALA A 5 -20.54 -72.36 -15.48
CA ALA A 5 -19.97 -71.06 -15.92
C ALA A 5 -20.06 -70.05 -14.76
N LEU A 6 -18.92 -69.43 -14.44
CA LEU A 6 -18.79 -68.37 -13.45
C LEU A 6 -18.93 -67.01 -14.16
N VAL A 7 -20.01 -66.27 -13.84
CA VAL A 7 -20.20 -64.90 -14.35
C VAL A 7 -19.53 -63.93 -13.35
N ALA A 8 -18.51 -63.22 -13.80
CA ALA A 8 -17.87 -62.17 -13.07
C ALA A 8 -18.60 -60.82 -13.33
N LEU A 9 -19.20 -60.24 -12.31
CA LEU A 9 -19.76 -58.87 -12.33
C LEU A 9 -18.61 -57.88 -12.07
N LEU A 10 -18.28 -57.07 -13.04
CA LEU A 10 -17.41 -55.90 -12.88
C LEU A 10 -18.25 -54.72 -12.39
N PHE A 11 -18.05 -54.32 -11.15
CA PHE A 11 -18.51 -53.04 -10.59
C PHE A 11 -17.54 -51.94 -10.99
N ALA A 12 -17.92 -51.10 -11.93
CA ALA A 12 -17.24 -49.85 -12.24
C ALA A 12 -17.67 -48.79 -11.22
N GLY A 13 -16.84 -48.56 -10.21
CA GLY A 13 -17.00 -47.45 -9.26
C GLY A 13 -16.52 -46.16 -9.90
N ALA A 14 -17.46 -45.29 -10.27
CA ALA A 14 -17.16 -43.90 -10.65
C ALA A 14 -16.74 -43.10 -9.40
N LEU A 15 -15.45 -42.85 -9.23
CA LEU A 15 -14.96 -41.85 -8.28
C LEU A 15 -15.32 -40.47 -8.85
N ALA A 16 -16.35 -39.83 -8.27
CA ALA A 16 -16.58 -38.42 -8.47
C ALA A 16 -15.49 -37.63 -7.73
N LEU A 17 -14.45 -37.20 -8.44
CA LEU A 17 -13.54 -36.15 -7.96
C LEU A 17 -14.37 -34.83 -7.90
N SER A 18 -14.86 -34.49 -6.72
CA SER A 18 -15.31 -33.14 -6.43
C SER A 18 -14.08 -32.22 -6.45
N GLY A 19 -13.85 -31.62 -7.61
CA GLY A 19 -12.87 -30.55 -7.79
C GLY A 19 -13.25 -29.38 -6.90
N ARG A 20 -12.62 -29.27 -5.72
CA ARG A 20 -12.54 -27.99 -5.01
C ARG A 20 -11.73 -27.08 -5.90
N THR A 21 -12.41 -26.19 -6.63
CA THR A 21 -11.77 -25.03 -7.22
C THR A 21 -11.21 -24.20 -6.08
N ALA A 22 -9.92 -24.35 -5.81
CA ALA A 22 -9.18 -23.40 -5.02
C ALA A 22 -9.34 -22.04 -5.74
N HIS A 23 -10.16 -21.16 -5.18
CA HIS A 23 -10.14 -19.76 -5.57
C HIS A 23 -8.74 -19.25 -5.26
N ALA A 24 -7.91 -19.14 -6.28
CA ALA A 24 -6.67 -18.39 -6.20
C ALA A 24 -7.10 -16.98 -5.79
N SER A 25 -6.89 -16.62 -4.53
CA SER A 25 -6.98 -15.24 -4.08
C SER A 25 -6.10 -14.45 -5.01
N ALA A 26 -6.71 -13.63 -5.88
CA ALA A 26 -5.98 -12.66 -6.66
C ALA A 26 -5.30 -11.77 -5.62
N ILE A 27 -4.00 -11.96 -5.46
CA ILE A 27 -3.15 -11.14 -4.61
C ILE A 27 -3.48 -9.71 -5.03
N LEU A 28 -4.10 -8.93 -4.13
CA LEU A 28 -4.07 -7.49 -4.25
C LEU A 28 -2.59 -7.14 -4.29
N SER A 29 -2.06 -6.87 -5.48
CA SER A 29 -0.74 -6.28 -5.60
C SER A 29 -0.87 -4.90 -4.93
N VAL A 30 -0.24 -4.77 -3.79
CA VAL A 30 -0.53 -3.75 -2.80
C VAL A 30 0.17 -2.43 -3.15
N PRO A 31 -0.50 -1.53 -3.90
CA PRO A 31 -0.24 -0.12 -3.71
C PRO A 31 -1.04 0.36 -2.48
N PRO A 32 -0.69 1.50 -1.89
CA PRO A 32 -1.50 2.11 -0.85
C PRO A 32 -2.97 2.13 -1.27
N LEU A 33 -3.88 1.70 -0.39
CA LEU A 33 -5.30 1.63 -0.69
C LEU A 33 -5.87 3.01 -1.04
N PHE A 34 -5.47 4.03 -0.29
CA PHE A 34 -5.79 5.44 -0.53
C PHE A 34 -4.77 6.14 -1.46
N PRO A 35 -5.07 7.36 -1.95
CA PRO A 35 -4.11 8.18 -2.67
C PRO A 35 -2.81 8.40 -1.88
N ALA A 36 -1.69 8.58 -2.58
CA ALA A 36 -0.36 8.72 -1.96
C ALA A 36 -0.26 9.91 -0.97
N ASN A 37 -1.08 10.94 -1.14
CA ASN A 37 -1.17 12.09 -0.24
C ASN A 37 -2.16 11.90 0.92
N ASN A 38 -2.73 10.72 1.09
CA ASN A 38 -3.59 10.42 2.23
C ASN A 38 -2.76 10.31 3.51
N ILE A 39 -3.33 10.71 4.65
CA ILE A 39 -2.68 10.67 5.96
C ILE A 39 -2.23 9.26 6.37
N TRP A 40 -2.93 8.21 5.94
CA TRP A 40 -2.54 6.84 6.18
C TRP A 40 -1.16 6.52 5.59
N ASN A 41 -0.80 7.13 4.46
CA ASN A 41 0.43 6.90 3.73
C ASN A 41 1.55 7.91 4.08
N ARG A 42 1.31 8.83 5.06
CA ARG A 42 2.30 9.85 5.44
C ARG A 42 3.25 9.33 6.49
N ALA A 43 4.54 9.46 6.19
CA ALA A 43 5.59 9.25 7.18
C ALA A 43 5.50 10.32 8.29
N ILE A 44 5.74 9.89 9.54
CA ILE A 44 5.64 10.72 10.75
C ILE A 44 6.90 10.63 11.62
N ASP A 45 7.92 9.96 11.15
CA ASP A 45 9.18 9.70 11.85
C ASP A 45 9.93 10.98 12.24
N THR A 46 9.68 12.09 11.53
CA THR A 46 10.28 13.41 11.80
C THR A 46 9.34 14.40 12.47
N LEU A 47 8.08 14.04 12.72
CA LEU A 47 7.13 14.93 13.37
C LEU A 47 7.47 15.16 14.85
N PRO A 48 7.07 16.30 15.44
CA PRO A 48 7.29 16.55 16.85
C PRO A 48 6.50 15.56 17.73
N VAL A 49 7.06 15.27 18.89
CA VAL A 49 6.37 14.50 19.93
C VAL A 49 5.25 15.36 20.51
N ASP A 50 4.06 14.78 20.68
CA ASP A 50 2.93 15.45 21.34
C ASP A 50 3.29 15.79 22.80
N ALA A 51 2.93 16.98 23.24
CA ALA A 51 3.25 17.49 24.58
C ALA A 51 2.65 16.62 25.72
N ARG A 52 1.65 15.79 25.44
CA ARG A 52 1.02 14.85 26.38
C ARG A 52 1.43 13.39 26.13
N SER A 53 2.41 13.14 25.28
CA SER A 53 2.83 11.78 24.93
C SER A 53 3.05 10.89 26.15
N ASP A 54 3.81 11.35 27.15
CA ASP A 54 4.10 10.57 28.34
C ASP A 54 2.83 10.26 29.17
N ALA A 55 1.91 11.22 29.25
CA ALA A 55 0.63 11.03 29.95
C ALA A 55 -0.26 10.00 29.22
N TYR A 56 -0.31 10.06 27.89
CA TYR A 56 -1.05 9.09 27.08
C TYR A 56 -0.46 7.68 27.19
N VAL A 57 0.86 7.56 27.09
CA VAL A 57 1.57 6.28 27.26
C VAL A 57 1.33 5.72 28.66
N ALA A 58 1.40 6.54 29.69
CA ALA A 58 1.12 6.11 31.08
C ALA A 58 -0.32 5.61 31.23
N THR A 59 -1.29 6.28 30.62
CA THR A 59 -2.72 5.91 30.68
C THR A 59 -2.99 4.59 29.93
N ILE A 60 -2.40 4.38 28.76
CA ILE A 60 -2.55 3.13 28.01
C ILE A 60 -1.82 1.99 28.73
N GLY A 61 -0.72 2.31 29.42
CA GLY A 61 0.11 1.39 30.20
C GLY A 61 1.55 1.33 29.66
N ALA A 62 2.43 2.12 30.28
CA ALA A 62 3.84 2.20 29.90
C ALA A 62 4.60 0.86 30.00
N THR A 63 4.20 0.00 30.97
CA THR A 63 4.80 -1.30 31.20
C THR A 63 4.04 -2.45 30.54
N ARG A 64 2.90 -2.18 29.87
CA ARG A 64 2.16 -3.19 29.14
C ARG A 64 2.88 -3.48 27.83
N THR A 65 2.88 -4.75 27.45
CA THR A 65 3.50 -5.20 26.21
C THR A 65 2.60 -5.00 24.99
N MET A 66 3.17 -4.80 23.83
CA MET A 66 2.45 -4.86 22.56
C MET A 66 1.96 -6.29 22.31
N HIS A 67 0.76 -6.40 21.79
CA HIS A 67 0.16 -7.70 21.44
C HIS A 67 -0.25 -7.71 19.96
N PRO A 68 0.21 -8.69 19.17
CA PRO A 68 -0.33 -8.92 17.82
C PRO A 68 -1.72 -9.55 17.96
N ASP A 69 -2.75 -8.79 17.63
CA ASP A 69 -4.14 -9.26 17.62
C ASP A 69 -4.49 -9.85 16.25
N PHE A 70 -3.58 -10.64 15.73
CA PHE A 70 -3.67 -11.35 14.45
C PHE A 70 -2.62 -12.47 14.40
N GLY A 71 -2.84 -13.39 13.47
CA GLY A 71 -1.96 -14.55 13.30
C GLY A 71 -2.62 -15.61 12.44
N THR A 72 -2.35 -16.88 12.75
CA THR A 72 -2.95 -18.03 12.06
C THR A 72 -4.35 -18.35 12.62
N VAL A 73 -4.43 -18.88 13.83
CA VAL A 73 -5.66 -19.36 14.46
C VAL A 73 -5.65 -19.04 15.96
N TYR A 74 -6.78 -18.56 16.47
CA TYR A 74 -7.03 -18.40 17.88
C TYR A 74 -8.40 -19.02 18.24
N ALA A 75 -8.46 -19.81 19.30
CA ALA A 75 -9.69 -20.50 19.78
C ALA A 75 -10.48 -21.26 18.67
N GLY A 76 -9.76 -21.80 17.67
CA GLY A 76 -10.36 -22.60 16.59
C GLY A 76 -10.88 -21.76 15.40
N ALA A 77 -10.70 -20.45 15.40
CA ALA A 77 -11.06 -19.57 14.30
C ALA A 77 -9.82 -18.77 13.79
N PRO A 78 -9.87 -18.22 12.57
CA PRO A 78 -8.83 -17.31 12.08
C PRO A 78 -8.62 -16.14 13.04
N ASN A 79 -7.35 -15.86 13.40
CA ASN A 79 -6.98 -14.81 14.35
C ASN A 79 -6.74 -13.48 13.63
N GLY A 80 -7.60 -12.49 13.86
CA GLY A 80 -7.54 -11.15 13.27
C GLY A 80 -8.79 -10.79 12.48
N ILE A 81 -8.78 -9.62 11.83
CA ILE A 81 -9.92 -9.08 11.09
C ILE A 81 -9.79 -9.45 9.61
N PRO A 82 -10.58 -10.42 9.10
CA PRO A 82 -10.49 -10.86 7.73
C PRO A 82 -11.18 -9.88 6.77
N TYR A 83 -10.85 -9.96 5.48
CA TYR A 83 -11.52 -9.21 4.43
C TYR A 83 -11.82 -10.08 3.21
N THR A 84 -12.86 -9.72 2.47
CA THR A 84 -13.31 -10.40 1.26
C THR A 84 -13.22 -9.44 0.08
N ILE A 85 -12.67 -9.90 -1.05
CA ILE A 85 -12.56 -9.10 -2.27
C ILE A 85 -13.63 -9.56 -3.26
N VAL A 86 -14.39 -8.61 -3.79
CA VAL A 86 -15.45 -8.88 -4.76
C VAL A 86 -15.29 -8.02 -6.02
N PRO A 87 -15.81 -8.48 -7.18
CA PRO A 87 -15.98 -7.62 -8.35
C PRO A 87 -17.19 -6.70 -8.17
N SER A 88 -17.29 -5.60 -8.91
CA SER A 88 -18.46 -4.70 -8.89
C SER A 88 -19.76 -5.36 -9.36
N THR A 89 -19.69 -6.54 -9.99
CA THR A 89 -20.82 -7.36 -10.35
C THR A 89 -21.40 -8.17 -9.19
N GLN A 90 -20.77 -8.14 -8.00
CA GLN A 90 -21.28 -8.82 -6.81
C GLN A 90 -22.69 -8.31 -6.48
N PRO A 91 -23.71 -9.20 -6.38
CA PRO A 91 -25.04 -8.80 -5.94
C PRO A 91 -25.01 -8.07 -4.60
N ARG A 92 -25.81 -7.02 -4.49
CA ARG A 92 -25.90 -6.22 -3.27
C ARG A 92 -27.08 -6.68 -2.42
N VAL A 93 -26.86 -6.71 -1.11
CA VAL A 93 -27.86 -7.14 -0.12
C VAL A 93 -28.22 -5.98 0.81
N ALA A 94 -29.45 -5.98 1.30
CA ALA A 94 -29.91 -5.02 2.30
C ALA A 94 -29.24 -5.29 3.65
N VAL A 95 -28.86 -4.23 4.36
CA VAL A 95 -28.32 -4.28 5.72
C VAL A 95 -29.14 -3.35 6.61
N ASN A 96 -29.61 -3.87 7.74
CA ASN A 96 -30.29 -3.09 8.77
C ASN A 96 -29.30 -2.72 9.89
N PHE A 97 -29.17 -1.44 10.20
CA PHE A 97 -28.22 -0.94 11.18
C PHE A 97 -28.89 -0.57 12.50
N THR A 98 -28.24 -0.94 13.62
CA THR A 98 -28.62 -0.46 14.96
C THR A 98 -28.33 1.03 15.08
N TYR A 99 -27.14 1.46 14.61
CA TYR A 99 -26.71 2.87 14.60
C TYR A 99 -26.92 3.49 13.19
N ALA A 100 -28.18 3.44 12.71
CA ALA A 100 -28.51 3.84 11.34
C ALA A 100 -28.22 5.32 11.06
N SER A 101 -28.30 6.20 12.07
CA SER A 101 -28.02 7.64 11.93
C SER A 101 -26.54 7.96 11.68
N GLU A 102 -25.66 6.99 11.94
CA GLU A 102 -24.19 7.12 11.78
C GLU A 102 -23.64 6.10 10.81
N SER A 103 -24.50 5.43 10.06
CA SER A 103 -24.12 4.40 9.09
C SER A 103 -24.41 4.85 7.66
N ASP A 104 -23.53 4.47 6.74
CA ASP A 104 -23.81 4.66 5.31
C ASP A 104 -24.91 3.68 4.89
N PRO A 105 -25.99 4.14 4.23
CA PRO A 105 -27.09 3.26 3.88
C PRO A 105 -26.67 2.21 2.85
N GLY A 106 -27.30 1.02 2.95
CA GLY A 106 -27.13 -0.05 1.95
C GLY A 106 -27.71 0.30 0.57
N PRO A 107 -27.65 -0.66 -0.37
CA PRO A 107 -27.21 -2.05 -0.18
C PRO A 107 -25.70 -2.24 -0.29
N TYR A 108 -25.17 -3.31 0.35
CA TYR A 108 -23.76 -3.68 0.42
C TYR A 108 -23.44 -4.91 -0.44
N PRO A 109 -22.26 -5.00 -1.10
CA PRO A 109 -21.92 -6.14 -1.96
C PRO A 109 -21.37 -7.31 -1.15
N ILE A 110 -22.16 -7.87 -0.23
CA ILE A 110 -21.75 -8.94 0.68
C ILE A 110 -22.00 -10.29 0.00
N PRO A 111 -20.97 -11.09 -0.30
CA PRO A 111 -21.17 -12.43 -0.84
C PRO A 111 -21.67 -13.41 0.25
N PRO A 112 -22.32 -14.52 -0.13
CA PRO A 112 -22.86 -15.49 0.84
C PRO A 112 -21.80 -16.13 1.76
N ASP A 113 -20.56 -16.18 1.32
CA ASP A 113 -19.39 -16.73 2.00
C ASP A 113 -18.47 -15.63 2.57
N ALA A 114 -19.00 -14.42 2.78
CA ALA A 114 -18.25 -13.32 3.37
C ALA A 114 -17.57 -13.75 4.68
N LEU A 115 -16.30 -13.40 4.81
CA LEU A 115 -15.52 -13.70 6.00
C LEU A 115 -15.99 -12.83 7.16
N ILE A 116 -16.18 -13.45 8.32
CA ILE A 116 -16.59 -12.78 9.57
C ILE A 116 -15.45 -12.95 10.57
N GLU A 117 -15.07 -11.88 11.24
CA GLU A 117 -14.06 -11.92 12.29
C GLU A 117 -14.44 -12.93 13.39
N GLY A 118 -13.47 -13.78 13.76
CA GLY A 118 -13.66 -14.87 14.68
C GLY A 118 -14.56 -16.00 14.18
N GLY A 119 -14.94 -15.96 12.88
CA GLY A 119 -15.79 -16.96 12.23
C GLY A 119 -17.29 -16.75 12.42
N PRO A 120 -18.13 -17.58 11.76
CA PRO A 120 -19.59 -17.39 11.73
C PRO A 120 -20.25 -17.56 13.10
N GLN A 121 -19.61 -18.25 14.04
CA GLN A 121 -20.11 -18.48 15.39
C GLN A 121 -19.48 -17.52 16.43
N SER A 122 -18.70 -16.53 15.99
CA SER A 122 -18.08 -15.54 16.87
C SER A 122 -19.14 -14.80 17.71
N ASN A 123 -18.79 -14.53 18.96
CA ASN A 123 -19.53 -13.64 19.86
C ASN A 123 -18.78 -12.33 20.15
N GLY A 124 -17.65 -12.09 19.44
CA GLY A 124 -16.91 -10.83 19.48
C GLY A 124 -17.49 -9.77 18.55
N ASP A 125 -16.64 -8.88 18.06
CA ASP A 125 -17.03 -7.69 17.27
C ASP A 125 -17.58 -8.04 15.89
N ARG A 126 -17.24 -9.20 15.36
CA ARG A 126 -17.80 -9.74 14.11
C ARG A 126 -17.71 -8.77 12.95
N HIS A 127 -16.55 -8.17 12.77
CA HIS A 127 -16.31 -7.32 11.62
C HIS A 127 -16.44 -8.10 10.30
N VAL A 128 -17.06 -7.46 9.30
CA VAL A 128 -17.11 -7.93 7.92
C VAL A 128 -16.60 -6.83 7.02
N LEU A 129 -15.45 -7.07 6.36
CA LEU A 129 -14.80 -6.12 5.48
C LEU A 129 -14.89 -6.61 4.03
N ILE A 130 -15.47 -5.81 3.15
CA ILE A 130 -15.65 -6.14 1.73
C ILE A 130 -14.96 -5.09 0.86
N VAL A 131 -14.07 -5.53 -0.01
CA VAL A 131 -13.41 -4.67 -1.00
C VAL A 131 -14.02 -4.90 -2.37
N ASP A 132 -14.73 -3.92 -2.88
CA ASP A 132 -15.12 -3.86 -4.29
C ASP A 132 -13.91 -3.34 -5.09
N ARG A 133 -13.18 -4.28 -5.70
CA ARG A 133 -11.89 -4.01 -6.36
C ARG A 133 -12.04 -3.11 -7.59
N ASP A 134 -13.15 -3.24 -8.33
CA ASP A 134 -13.34 -2.54 -9.59
C ASP A 134 -13.83 -1.11 -9.33
N ALA A 135 -14.71 -0.91 -8.32
CA ALA A 135 -15.17 0.40 -7.87
C ALA A 135 -14.19 1.09 -6.92
N ARG A 136 -13.12 0.40 -6.46
CA ARG A 136 -12.18 0.89 -5.46
C ARG A 136 -12.86 1.37 -4.18
N LYS A 137 -13.83 0.60 -3.67
CA LYS A 137 -14.59 0.91 -2.46
C LYS A 137 -14.43 -0.17 -1.42
N LEU A 138 -14.33 0.28 -0.18
CA LEU A 138 -14.34 -0.56 1.01
C LEU A 138 -15.69 -0.41 1.70
N TYR A 139 -16.29 -1.52 2.07
CA TYR A 139 -17.51 -1.63 2.87
C TYR A 139 -17.16 -2.36 4.14
N GLU A 140 -17.42 -1.75 5.29
CA GLU A 140 -17.10 -2.32 6.60
C GLU A 140 -18.34 -2.35 7.48
N LEU A 141 -18.51 -3.45 8.21
CA LEU A 141 -19.63 -3.68 9.13
C LEU A 141 -19.10 -4.06 10.50
N PHE A 142 -19.68 -3.50 11.54
CA PHE A 142 -19.52 -3.93 12.94
C PHE A 142 -20.73 -4.75 13.40
N ALA A 143 -20.50 -5.77 14.23
CA ALA A 143 -21.53 -6.67 14.76
C ALA A 143 -22.46 -7.22 13.66
N ALA A 144 -21.86 -7.81 12.63
CA ALA A 144 -22.55 -8.23 11.42
C ALA A 144 -23.09 -9.68 11.52
N TYR A 145 -24.38 -9.85 11.19
CA TYR A 145 -25.07 -11.14 11.21
C TYR A 145 -25.94 -11.31 9.96
N PRO A 146 -25.83 -12.46 9.25
CA PRO A 146 -26.77 -12.82 8.19
C PRO A 146 -28.14 -13.19 8.81
N ASN A 147 -29.25 -12.78 8.17
CA ASN A 147 -30.59 -13.04 8.66
C ASN A 147 -31.19 -14.35 8.12
N GLY A 148 -30.52 -15.05 7.20
CA GLY A 148 -30.99 -16.30 6.60
C GLY A 148 -31.96 -16.12 5.41
N ASP A 149 -32.47 -14.92 5.18
CA ASP A 149 -33.31 -14.52 4.04
C ASP A 149 -32.54 -13.77 2.93
N GLY A 150 -31.22 -13.76 3.03
CA GLY A 150 -30.33 -13.04 2.11
C GLY A 150 -30.05 -11.58 2.53
N THR A 151 -30.69 -11.09 3.59
CA THR A 151 -30.38 -9.78 4.19
C THR A 151 -29.43 -9.92 5.38
N TRP A 152 -28.90 -8.79 5.84
CA TRP A 152 -28.02 -8.72 7.00
C TRP A 152 -28.53 -7.70 8.02
N ARG A 153 -28.10 -7.87 9.26
CA ARG A 153 -28.17 -6.84 10.30
C ARG A 153 -26.77 -6.57 10.83
N ALA A 154 -26.50 -5.33 11.20
CA ALA A 154 -25.21 -4.94 11.78
C ALA A 154 -25.39 -3.83 12.83
N GLY A 155 -24.39 -3.60 13.67
CA GLY A 155 -24.34 -2.48 14.59
C GLY A 155 -24.22 -1.18 13.79
N SER A 156 -23.14 -1.05 13.03
CA SER A 156 -22.88 0.09 12.15
C SER A 156 -22.30 -0.39 10.80
N GLY A 157 -22.29 0.51 9.82
CA GLY A 157 -21.69 0.27 8.52
C GLY A 157 -21.06 1.53 7.93
N ALA A 158 -19.94 1.35 7.23
CA ALA A 158 -19.19 2.44 6.62
C ALA A 158 -18.76 2.10 5.20
N VAL A 159 -18.75 3.11 4.33
CA VAL A 159 -18.27 3.00 2.96
C VAL A 159 -17.14 4.01 2.76
N PHE A 160 -15.98 3.53 2.34
CA PHE A 160 -14.81 4.36 2.03
C PHE A 160 -14.47 4.24 0.55
N ASP A 161 -14.13 5.37 -0.07
CA ASP A 161 -13.69 5.45 -1.46
C ASP A 161 -12.17 5.59 -1.51
N PHE A 162 -11.50 4.57 -2.04
CA PHE A 162 -10.04 4.56 -2.18
C PHE A 162 -9.52 5.44 -3.33
N SER A 163 -10.40 6.04 -4.12
CA SER A 163 -10.00 6.98 -5.18
C SER A 163 -9.83 8.42 -4.68
N GLY A 164 -10.24 8.71 -3.43
CA GLY A 164 -10.24 10.03 -2.84
C GLY A 164 -9.75 10.07 -1.40
N ASN A 165 -9.79 11.28 -0.82
CA ASN A 165 -9.39 11.53 0.56
C ASN A 165 -10.55 11.96 1.47
N ALA A 166 -11.80 11.74 1.05
CA ALA A 166 -12.95 12.14 1.86
C ALA A 166 -12.98 11.39 3.19
N LEU A 167 -13.14 12.13 4.28
CA LEU A 167 -13.42 11.57 5.60
C LEU A 167 -14.94 11.39 5.78
N ARG A 168 -15.31 10.53 6.72
CA ARG A 168 -16.71 10.40 7.14
C ARG A 168 -17.25 11.71 7.74
N THR A 169 -18.55 11.81 7.85
CA THR A 169 -19.21 12.93 8.55
C THR A 169 -18.67 13.05 9.97
N ALA A 170 -18.38 14.27 10.42
CA ALA A 170 -17.94 14.53 11.78
C ALA A 170 -18.98 14.07 12.80
N GLY A 171 -18.56 13.36 13.83
CA GLY A 171 -19.41 12.75 14.84
C GLY A 171 -19.97 11.37 14.45
N TRP A 172 -19.71 10.87 13.25
CA TRP A 172 -20.14 9.53 12.84
C TRP A 172 -19.09 8.49 13.17
N THR A 173 -19.52 7.38 13.80
CA THR A 173 -18.70 6.17 13.90
C THR A 173 -18.48 5.52 12.52
N SER A 174 -17.64 4.51 12.45
CA SER A 174 -17.57 3.57 11.33
C SER A 174 -17.86 2.15 11.82
N ALA A 175 -17.26 1.14 11.23
CA ALA A 175 -17.12 -0.16 11.88
C ALA A 175 -16.04 -0.13 12.99
N ASP A 176 -15.27 0.93 13.03
CA ASP A 176 -14.26 1.26 14.05
C ASP A 176 -14.74 2.45 14.90
N ALA A 177 -14.45 2.45 16.21
CA ALA A 177 -14.97 3.45 17.14
C ALA A 177 -14.50 4.88 16.82
N ALA A 178 -13.33 5.05 16.23
CA ALA A 178 -12.79 6.35 15.84
C ALA A 178 -13.43 6.95 14.57
N GLY A 179 -14.33 6.24 13.89
CA GLY A 179 -14.83 6.65 12.57
C GLY A 179 -13.78 6.54 11.46
N LEU A 180 -12.75 5.76 11.68
CA LEU A 180 -11.67 5.44 10.72
C LEU A 180 -12.00 4.14 9.95
N PRO A 181 -11.37 3.91 8.78
CA PRO A 181 -11.43 2.61 8.14
C PRO A 181 -10.51 1.60 8.85
N ILE A 182 -10.95 0.34 8.93
CA ILE A 182 -10.19 -0.75 9.56
C ILE A 182 -9.13 -1.29 8.62
N LEU A 183 -9.53 -1.73 7.40
CA LEU A 183 -8.64 -2.43 6.47
C LEU A 183 -7.33 -1.68 6.16
N PRO A 184 -7.31 -0.36 5.94
CA PRO A 184 -6.07 0.37 5.68
C PRO A 184 -5.07 0.35 6.85
N GLY A 185 -5.53 0.10 8.06
CA GLY A 185 -4.70 0.04 9.26
C GLY A 185 -4.26 -1.36 9.69
N LEU A 186 -4.70 -2.42 9.00
CA LEU A 186 -4.33 -3.78 9.33
C LEU A 186 -2.91 -4.11 8.88
N VAL A 187 -2.18 -4.88 9.71
CA VAL A 187 -1.00 -5.60 9.25
C VAL A 187 -1.47 -6.72 8.32
N ARG A 188 -0.97 -6.75 7.07
CA ARG A 188 -1.33 -7.78 6.08
C ARG A 188 -0.11 -8.58 5.66
N TYR A 189 -0.28 -9.91 5.56
CA TYR A 189 0.83 -10.81 5.22
C TYR A 189 1.46 -10.48 3.86
N GLU A 190 0.67 -10.10 2.87
CA GLU A 190 1.15 -9.78 1.53
C GLU A 190 2.16 -8.63 1.52
N GLU A 191 1.99 -7.64 2.40
CA GLU A 191 2.89 -6.49 2.53
C GLU A 191 4.19 -6.89 3.21
N VAL A 192 4.08 -7.69 4.27
CA VAL A 192 5.26 -8.24 4.95
C VAL A 192 6.04 -9.15 3.99
N PHE A 193 5.36 -10.00 3.24
CA PHE A 193 6.00 -10.83 2.21
C PHE A 193 6.64 -10.00 1.09
N ALA A 194 6.05 -8.84 0.74
CA ALA A 194 6.63 -7.89 -0.22
C ALA A 194 7.83 -7.11 0.35
N GLY A 195 8.06 -7.16 1.68
CA GLY A 195 9.19 -6.56 2.36
C GLY A 195 8.94 -5.18 2.97
N GLU A 196 7.75 -4.59 2.80
CA GLU A 196 7.40 -3.27 3.32
C GLU A 196 5.91 -3.12 3.59
N ILE A 197 5.57 -2.46 4.71
CA ILE A 197 4.25 -1.88 4.98
C ILE A 197 4.41 -0.36 4.82
N ALA A 198 3.75 0.21 3.83
CA ALA A 198 3.91 1.62 3.43
C ALA A 198 2.76 2.51 3.91
N HIS A 199 2.19 2.21 5.08
CA HIS A 199 1.08 2.97 5.68
C HIS A 199 1.10 2.88 7.21
N ALA A 200 0.31 3.75 7.86
CA ALA A 200 0.05 3.67 9.30
C ALA A 200 -0.76 2.42 9.65
N LEU A 201 -0.51 1.88 10.83
CA LEU A 201 -1.26 0.77 11.38
C LEU A 201 -2.40 1.26 12.30
N ARG A 202 -3.19 0.35 12.86
CA ARG A 202 -4.19 0.65 13.88
C ARG A 202 -3.95 -0.17 15.15
N PHE A 203 -4.31 0.41 16.29
CA PHE A 203 -4.23 -0.28 17.58
C PHE A 203 -5.36 0.16 18.51
N THR A 204 -5.51 -0.56 19.62
CA THR A 204 -6.52 -0.27 20.64
C THR A 204 -5.90 0.13 21.99
N ALA A 205 -6.69 0.84 22.81
CA ALA A 205 -6.36 1.21 24.17
C ALA A 205 -7.58 1.08 25.09
N PRO A 206 -7.40 0.77 26.41
CA PRO A 206 -8.53 0.50 27.29
C PRO A 206 -9.32 1.76 27.67
N GLN A 207 -8.71 2.92 27.58
CA GLN A 207 -9.32 4.19 27.98
C GLN A 207 -8.94 5.29 27.00
N THR A 208 -9.96 6.00 26.51
CA THR A 208 -9.81 7.15 25.62
C THR A 208 -10.55 8.35 26.17
N ARG A 209 -10.25 9.53 25.68
CA ARG A 209 -10.94 10.75 26.06
C ARG A 209 -12.23 10.91 25.25
N ASN A 210 -13.23 11.59 25.82
CA ASN A 210 -14.44 12.04 25.13
C ASN A 210 -14.10 13.13 24.10
N SER A 211 -13.26 12.80 23.14
CA SER A 211 -12.86 13.64 22.01
C SER A 211 -12.11 12.80 20.98
N TYR A 212 -11.98 13.35 19.80
CA TYR A 212 -11.12 12.83 18.75
C TYR A 212 -10.23 13.92 18.16
N VAL A 213 -9.17 13.52 17.48
CA VAL A 213 -8.30 14.36 16.66
C VAL A 213 -8.31 13.87 15.22
N TRP A 214 -8.05 14.77 14.29
CA TRP A 214 -7.92 14.43 12.88
C TRP A 214 -6.88 13.30 12.70
N PRO A 215 -7.13 12.30 11.82
CA PRO A 215 -8.25 12.18 10.88
C PRO A 215 -9.49 11.45 11.42
N ALA A 216 -9.52 11.08 12.72
CA ALA A 216 -10.70 10.46 13.31
C ALA A 216 -11.93 11.37 13.25
N ARG A 217 -13.11 10.78 13.32
CA ARG A 217 -14.40 11.49 13.20
C ARG A 217 -15.33 11.29 14.38
N HIS A 218 -14.99 10.34 15.28
CA HIS A 218 -15.87 9.96 16.38
C HIS A 218 -15.05 9.63 17.64
N GLN A 219 -15.68 9.74 18.80
CA GLN A 219 -15.19 9.32 20.11
C GLN A 219 -16.12 8.26 20.70
N ALA A 220 -15.58 7.33 21.49
CA ALA A 220 -16.34 6.27 22.12
C ALA A 220 -16.06 6.20 23.64
N SER A 221 -16.02 7.35 24.30
CA SER A 221 -15.75 7.44 25.74
C SER A 221 -16.47 8.63 26.35
N SER A 222 -16.74 8.55 27.67
CA SER A 222 -17.25 9.67 28.49
C SER A 222 -16.17 10.32 29.32
N LEU A 223 -14.90 9.84 29.27
CA LEU A 223 -13.81 10.37 30.12
C LEU A 223 -13.32 11.71 29.57
N THR A 224 -13.18 12.71 30.45
CA THR A 224 -12.81 14.09 30.09
C THR A 224 -11.38 14.47 30.47
N GLY A 225 -10.68 13.63 31.23
CA GLY A 225 -9.32 13.92 31.70
C GLY A 225 -8.33 14.05 30.55
N LEU A 226 -7.45 15.05 30.59
CA LEU A 226 -6.49 15.37 29.54
C LEU A 226 -5.37 14.32 29.41
N ASN A 227 -5.22 13.41 30.35
CA ASN A 227 -4.25 12.33 30.31
C ASN A 227 -4.73 11.15 29.45
N TYR A 228 -6.02 11.10 29.15
CA TYR A 228 -6.55 10.08 28.24
C TYR A 228 -6.30 10.50 26.78
N PRO A 229 -5.75 9.62 25.95
CA PRO A 229 -5.57 9.94 24.53
C PRO A 229 -6.93 10.09 23.83
N PRO A 230 -7.09 11.04 22.91
CA PRO A 230 -8.27 11.12 22.05
C PRO A 230 -8.24 10.02 20.99
N MET A 231 -9.40 9.60 20.45
CA MET A 231 -9.45 8.77 19.24
C MET A 231 -8.72 9.46 18.08
N GLY A 232 -8.04 8.69 17.25
CA GLY A 232 -7.24 9.21 16.16
C GLY A 232 -5.83 9.66 16.55
N GLN A 233 -5.47 9.67 17.84
CA GLN A 233 -4.11 10.01 18.25
C GLN A 233 -3.13 9.01 17.63
N ARG A 234 -2.12 9.55 16.95
CA ARG A 234 -1.10 8.74 16.29
C ARG A 234 0.11 8.52 17.19
N PHE A 235 0.58 7.28 17.24
CA PHE A 235 1.76 6.88 18.00
C PHE A 235 2.79 6.28 17.04
N ARG A 236 4.07 6.41 17.38
CA ARG A 236 5.15 5.73 16.66
C ARG A 236 6.08 5.00 17.62
N LEU A 237 6.73 3.96 17.13
CA LEU A 237 7.85 3.33 17.81
C LEU A 237 9.03 4.30 17.82
N LYS A 238 9.63 4.54 18.99
CA LYS A 238 10.75 5.47 19.16
C LYS A 238 11.93 5.06 18.26
N ALA A 239 12.60 6.04 17.66
CA ALA A 239 13.75 5.82 16.79
C ALA A 239 14.89 5.05 17.48
N SER A 240 15.06 5.26 18.81
CA SER A 240 16.10 4.63 19.64
C SER A 240 15.92 3.12 19.86
N VAL A 241 14.72 2.55 19.62
CA VAL A 241 14.48 1.12 19.81
C VAL A 241 15.26 0.33 18.77
N ASN A 242 16.12 -0.58 19.23
CA ASN A 242 16.85 -1.49 18.34
C ASN A 242 15.94 -2.63 17.89
N ILE A 243 15.76 -2.76 16.58
CA ILE A 243 14.88 -3.77 15.96
C ILE A 243 15.65 -4.94 15.32
N THR A 244 16.98 -4.93 15.35
CA THR A 244 17.80 -5.92 14.61
C THR A 244 17.75 -7.33 15.19
N SER A 245 17.35 -7.49 16.46
CA SER A 245 17.19 -8.78 17.13
C SER A 245 15.89 -9.51 16.84
N PHE A 246 14.91 -8.81 16.21
CA PHE A 246 13.61 -9.39 15.87
C PHE A 246 13.70 -10.22 14.58
N GLY A 247 12.77 -11.14 14.40
CA GLY A 247 12.62 -11.89 13.17
C GLY A 247 12.31 -11.00 11.96
N PRO A 248 12.58 -11.46 10.73
CA PRO A 248 12.52 -10.62 9.53
C PRO A 248 11.13 -10.02 9.26
N ASN A 249 10.05 -10.77 9.49
CA ASN A 249 8.69 -10.30 9.31
C ASN A 249 8.33 -9.23 10.36
N VAL A 250 8.70 -9.46 11.62
CA VAL A 250 8.49 -8.49 12.70
C VAL A 250 9.30 -7.21 12.44
N GLN A 251 10.53 -7.31 11.93
CA GLN A 251 11.31 -6.11 11.57
C GLN A 251 10.59 -5.23 10.52
N ILE A 252 9.83 -5.83 9.58
CA ILE A 252 9.04 -5.07 8.60
C ILE A 252 7.93 -4.30 9.30
N ILE A 253 7.20 -4.94 10.22
CA ILE A 253 6.17 -4.30 11.04
C ILE A 253 6.77 -3.16 11.87
N LEU A 254 7.91 -3.40 12.52
CA LEU A 254 8.58 -2.41 13.36
C LEU A 254 9.12 -1.21 12.57
N ARG A 255 9.57 -1.42 11.33
CA ARG A 255 9.91 -0.32 10.42
C ARG A 255 8.69 0.54 10.09
N ALA A 256 7.55 -0.06 9.83
CA ALA A 256 6.30 0.67 9.61
C ALA A 256 5.89 1.46 10.85
N LEU A 257 5.96 0.86 12.03
CA LEU A 257 5.66 1.54 13.29
C LEU A 257 6.59 2.71 13.57
N LYS A 258 7.86 2.66 13.16
CA LYS A 258 8.78 3.80 13.25
C LYS A 258 8.44 4.89 12.24
N LYS A 259 8.20 4.53 10.98
CA LYS A 259 8.04 5.47 9.86
C LYS A 259 6.63 6.05 9.79
N TYR A 260 5.63 5.18 9.85
CA TYR A 260 4.23 5.56 9.68
C TYR A 260 3.44 5.54 10.99
N GLY A 261 3.93 4.82 12.02
CA GLY A 261 3.24 4.68 13.30
C GLY A 261 1.91 3.94 13.22
N MET A 262 1.05 4.21 14.19
CA MET A 262 -0.27 3.59 14.33
C MET A 262 -1.29 4.57 14.92
N PHE A 263 -2.54 4.51 14.44
CA PHE A 263 -3.65 5.29 14.95
C PHE A 263 -4.37 4.56 16.10
N LEU A 264 -4.69 5.30 17.16
CA LEU A 264 -5.64 4.83 18.17
C LEU A 264 -7.05 4.86 17.56
N ALA A 265 -7.56 3.69 17.23
CA ALA A 265 -8.74 3.53 16.39
C ALA A 265 -9.95 3.00 17.15
N ASP A 266 -9.73 2.29 18.27
CA ASP A 266 -10.82 1.73 19.08
C ASP A 266 -10.45 1.60 20.56
N ASN A 267 -11.48 1.40 21.40
CA ASN A 267 -11.32 0.94 22.76
C ASN A 267 -11.11 -0.59 22.76
N GLY A 268 -10.19 -1.05 23.59
CA GLY A 268 -9.85 -2.46 23.69
C GLY A 268 -8.71 -2.69 24.68
N SER A 269 -7.94 -3.74 24.49
CA SER A 269 -6.78 -3.99 25.35
C SER A 269 -5.63 -3.04 25.03
N SER A 270 -4.71 -2.87 26.02
CA SER A 270 -3.53 -2.00 25.87
C SER A 270 -2.62 -2.50 24.75
N TRP A 271 -2.30 -1.64 23.79
CA TRP A 271 -1.31 -1.89 22.74
C TRP A 271 -1.60 -3.12 21.87
N TYR A 272 -2.89 -3.46 21.65
CA TYR A 272 -3.28 -4.51 20.72
C TYR A 272 -3.19 -3.96 19.29
N LEU A 273 -2.24 -4.52 18.52
CA LEU A 273 -2.00 -4.18 17.12
C LEU A 273 -2.88 -5.08 16.24
N SER A 274 -3.71 -4.49 15.40
CA SER A 274 -4.62 -5.24 14.56
C SER A 274 -3.99 -5.67 13.23
N GLY A 275 -4.38 -6.84 12.75
CA GLY A 275 -3.96 -7.36 11.46
C GLY A 275 -4.96 -8.35 10.86
N ALA A 276 -4.71 -8.75 9.63
CA ALA A 276 -5.49 -9.76 8.95
C ALA A 276 -4.99 -11.18 9.25
N PRO A 277 -5.88 -12.16 9.43
CA PRO A 277 -5.49 -13.55 9.59
C PRO A 277 -4.89 -14.10 8.31
N ASP A 278 -3.81 -14.88 8.42
CA ASP A 278 -3.22 -15.60 7.30
C ASP A 278 -2.55 -16.88 7.77
N PRO A 279 -2.77 -18.03 7.12
CA PRO A 279 -2.17 -19.30 7.53
C PRO A 279 -0.64 -19.36 7.33
N ARG A 280 -0.06 -18.37 6.66
CA ARG A 280 1.39 -18.26 6.42
C ARG A 280 2.13 -17.52 7.53
N TRP A 281 1.43 -16.88 8.49
CA TRP A 281 2.07 -16.26 9.64
C TRP A 281 2.87 -17.29 10.47
N SER A 282 3.94 -16.86 11.06
CA SER A 282 4.58 -17.54 12.18
C SER A 282 4.13 -16.88 13.48
N ASP A 283 3.23 -17.51 14.21
CA ASP A 283 2.72 -16.98 15.48
C ASP A 283 3.85 -16.80 16.49
N ASP A 284 4.85 -17.71 16.52
CA ASP A 284 6.04 -17.60 17.37
C ASP A 284 6.87 -16.34 17.02
N GLU A 285 7.00 -16.01 15.74
CA GLU A 285 7.69 -14.80 15.32
C GLU A 285 6.87 -13.56 15.68
N LEU A 286 5.56 -13.56 15.46
CA LEU A 286 4.67 -12.44 15.82
C LEU A 286 4.68 -12.17 17.34
N HIS A 287 4.76 -13.20 18.18
CA HIS A 287 4.84 -13.06 19.63
C HIS A 287 6.08 -12.29 20.10
N GLN A 288 7.11 -12.13 19.27
CA GLN A 288 8.24 -11.26 19.57
C GLN A 288 7.83 -9.79 19.76
N LEU A 289 6.72 -9.34 19.16
CA LEU A 289 6.15 -8.00 19.43
C LEU A 289 5.91 -7.76 20.92
N GLY A 290 5.65 -8.82 21.70
CA GLY A 290 5.52 -8.77 23.15
C GLY A 290 6.78 -8.36 23.92
N GLN A 291 7.93 -8.22 23.26
CA GLN A 291 9.14 -7.65 23.86
C GLN A 291 9.10 -6.12 23.91
N LEU A 292 8.21 -5.49 23.15
CA LEU A 292 7.99 -4.04 23.17
C LEU A 292 7.00 -3.68 24.27
N HIS A 293 7.28 -2.58 24.98
CA HIS A 293 6.43 -2.03 26.01
C HIS A 293 5.83 -0.69 25.56
N GLY A 294 4.78 -0.25 26.21
CA GLY A 294 4.20 1.07 25.95
C GLY A 294 5.23 2.20 26.04
N SER A 295 6.23 2.07 26.93
CA SER A 295 7.34 3.03 27.05
C SER A 295 8.23 3.14 25.82
N ASP A 296 8.17 2.19 24.89
CA ASP A 296 8.92 2.22 23.63
C ASP A 296 8.22 3.06 22.55
N PHE A 297 7.00 3.51 22.83
CA PHE A 297 6.19 4.33 21.94
C PHE A 297 6.10 5.77 22.44
N GLU A 298 5.81 6.66 21.50
CA GLU A 298 5.52 8.08 21.75
C GLU A 298 4.39 8.55 20.85
N ALA A 299 3.51 9.41 21.38
CA ALA A 299 2.50 10.11 20.61
C ALA A 299 3.13 11.24 19.80
N VAL A 300 2.65 11.49 18.59
CA VAL A 300 3.13 12.57 17.73
C VAL A 300 2.06 13.63 17.52
N ASP A 301 2.49 14.87 17.33
CA ASP A 301 1.64 15.96 16.87
C ASP A 301 1.65 15.99 15.35
N GLU A 302 0.56 15.58 14.73
CA GLU A 302 0.39 15.60 13.27
C GLU A 302 -0.49 16.76 12.78
N SER A 303 -0.81 17.74 13.64
CA SER A 303 -1.68 18.88 13.33
C SER A 303 -1.20 19.69 12.12
N ALA A 304 0.12 19.78 11.91
CA ALA A 304 0.72 20.46 10.76
C ALA A 304 0.49 19.72 9.42
N LEU A 305 0.08 18.47 9.43
CA LEU A 305 -0.26 17.72 8.22
C LEU A 305 -1.69 17.94 7.76
N MET A 306 -2.57 18.43 8.61
CA MET A 306 -3.99 18.66 8.28
C MET A 306 -4.14 19.87 7.34
N VAL A 307 -4.59 19.62 6.10
CA VAL A 307 -4.90 20.70 5.14
C VAL A 307 -6.37 21.09 5.16
N ASP A 308 -7.26 20.15 5.48
CA ASP A 308 -8.70 20.32 5.61
C ASP A 308 -9.23 19.35 6.67
N PRO A 309 -9.97 19.81 7.69
CA PRO A 309 -10.49 18.94 8.73
C PRO A 309 -11.48 17.88 8.24
N ASN A 310 -12.04 18.00 7.04
CA ASN A 310 -12.97 17.05 6.44
C ASN A 310 -12.34 16.17 5.35
N SER A 311 -11.03 16.30 5.16
CA SER A 311 -10.26 15.49 4.20
C SER A 311 -9.13 14.76 4.90
N GLY A 312 -8.91 13.50 4.54
CA GLY A 312 -7.71 12.74 4.90
C GLY A 312 -6.48 13.12 4.07
N GLN A 313 -6.60 14.11 3.18
CA GLN A 313 -5.45 14.64 2.47
C GLN A 313 -4.51 15.32 3.47
N ALA A 314 -3.25 14.89 3.45
CA ALA A 314 -2.21 15.46 4.28
C ALA A 314 -1.29 16.38 3.49
N ALA A 315 -0.86 17.47 4.12
CA ALA A 315 0.22 18.31 3.61
C ALA A 315 1.49 17.47 3.40
N ALA A 316 2.35 17.90 2.49
CA ALA A 316 3.71 17.42 2.47
C ALA A 316 4.35 17.75 3.84
N ALA A 317 5.09 16.80 4.44
CA ALA A 317 5.78 17.07 5.70
C ALA A 317 6.64 18.32 5.53
N ALA A 318 6.39 19.34 6.36
CA ALA A 318 7.17 20.55 6.32
C ALA A 318 8.62 20.18 6.72
N GLY A 319 9.56 20.39 5.81
CA GLY A 319 10.98 20.19 6.11
C GLY A 319 11.60 18.85 5.70
N ALA A 320 10.88 17.96 5.01
CA ALA A 320 11.63 16.98 4.22
C ALA A 320 12.45 17.78 3.19
N PRO A 321 13.79 17.74 3.22
CA PRO A 321 14.57 18.41 2.18
C PRO A 321 14.05 17.84 0.85
N VAL A 322 13.61 18.73 -0.06
CA VAL A 322 13.30 18.30 -1.43
C VAL A 322 14.59 17.66 -1.91
N PRO A 323 14.60 16.36 -2.21
CA PRO A 323 15.83 15.70 -2.60
C PRO A 323 16.42 16.47 -3.77
N ALA A 324 17.72 16.80 -3.68
CA ALA A 324 18.39 17.49 -4.77
C ALA A 324 18.05 16.78 -6.08
N SER A 325 17.65 17.54 -7.09
CA SER A 325 17.35 17.01 -8.41
C SER A 325 18.51 17.27 -9.35
N ILE A 326 18.74 16.34 -10.26
CA ILE A 326 19.63 16.50 -11.41
C ILE A 326 18.82 16.36 -12.68
N THR A 327 19.26 17.01 -13.75
CA THR A 327 18.54 16.97 -15.02
C THR A 327 19.01 15.80 -15.89
N ALA A 328 18.09 14.98 -16.31
CA ALA A 328 18.26 13.98 -17.35
C ALA A 328 18.07 14.65 -18.71
N VAL A 329 19.09 14.59 -19.58
CA VAL A 329 19.11 15.25 -20.88
C VAL A 329 19.00 14.22 -21.99
N GLU A 330 18.14 14.48 -22.98
CA GLU A 330 17.98 13.60 -24.13
C GLU A 330 18.81 14.06 -25.32
N TYR A 331 19.45 13.09 -25.97
CA TYR A 331 20.21 13.25 -27.21
C TYR A 331 19.69 12.33 -28.28
N TYR A 332 19.85 12.75 -29.55
CA TYR A 332 19.52 11.97 -30.73
C TYR A 332 20.74 11.90 -31.66
N CYS A 333 21.00 10.71 -32.19
CA CYS A 333 22.02 10.48 -33.23
C CYS A 333 21.32 10.11 -34.53
N VAL A 334 21.44 10.97 -35.54
CA VAL A 334 20.82 10.77 -36.86
C VAL A 334 21.37 9.54 -37.57
N ALA A 335 22.69 9.32 -37.50
CA ALA A 335 23.34 8.20 -38.18
C ALA A 335 22.94 6.82 -37.60
N ALA A 336 22.67 6.76 -36.31
CA ALA A 336 22.24 5.55 -35.62
C ALA A 336 20.71 5.43 -35.52
N ASP A 337 19.97 6.52 -35.79
CA ASP A 337 18.55 6.69 -35.54
C ASP A 337 18.19 6.26 -34.10
N ARG A 338 18.89 6.84 -33.10
CA ARG A 338 18.82 6.45 -31.69
C ARG A 338 18.64 7.66 -30.77
N TYR A 339 17.89 7.43 -29.71
CA TYR A 339 17.81 8.33 -28.57
C TYR A 339 18.54 7.75 -27.37
N ILE A 340 19.21 8.60 -26.63
CA ILE A 340 19.75 8.30 -25.28
C ILE A 340 19.36 9.40 -24.33
N THR A 341 19.18 9.04 -23.06
CA THR A 341 18.91 9.98 -21.97
C THR A 341 19.95 9.73 -20.89
N THR A 342 20.62 10.77 -20.41
CA THR A 342 21.67 10.66 -19.41
C THR A 342 21.62 11.77 -18.38
N THR A 343 22.08 11.43 -17.16
CA THR A 343 22.27 12.37 -16.04
C THR A 343 23.76 12.54 -15.69
N VAL A 344 24.65 11.81 -16.37
CA VAL A 344 26.09 11.77 -16.06
C VAL A 344 26.75 12.97 -16.70
N SER A 345 27.33 13.85 -15.86
CA SER A 345 27.93 15.14 -16.29
C SER A 345 29.02 14.97 -17.34
N GLU A 346 29.91 14.00 -17.16
CA GLU A 346 31.00 13.72 -18.08
C GLU A 346 30.47 13.24 -19.45
N GLU A 347 29.39 12.47 -19.43
CA GLU A 347 28.76 11.98 -20.64
C GLU A 347 28.02 13.10 -21.37
N ILE A 348 27.30 13.94 -20.62
CA ILE A 348 26.66 15.15 -21.16
C ILE A 348 27.72 16.02 -21.85
N ALA A 349 28.85 16.29 -21.19
CA ALA A 349 29.95 17.08 -21.75
C ALA A 349 30.55 16.44 -23.02
N ALA A 350 30.69 15.12 -23.04
CA ALA A 350 31.15 14.38 -24.23
C ALA A 350 30.17 14.44 -25.39
N LEU A 351 28.88 14.29 -25.12
CA LEU A 351 27.82 14.32 -26.12
C LEU A 351 27.56 15.73 -26.67
N ASP A 352 27.77 16.77 -25.85
CA ASP A 352 27.67 18.17 -26.28
C ASP A 352 28.72 18.54 -27.33
N ASN A 353 29.80 17.77 -27.44
CA ASN A 353 30.77 17.91 -28.52
C ASN A 353 30.25 17.22 -29.80
N THR A 354 29.23 17.81 -30.40
CA THR A 354 28.47 17.26 -31.55
C THR A 354 29.34 16.89 -32.75
N LEU A 355 30.40 17.66 -32.99
CA LEU A 355 31.35 17.43 -34.12
C LEU A 355 32.14 16.12 -33.97
N ALA A 356 32.36 15.69 -32.72
CA ALA A 356 33.11 14.46 -32.44
C ALA A 356 32.21 13.23 -32.32
N THR A 357 30.93 13.40 -31.93
CA THR A 357 30.07 12.27 -31.52
C THR A 357 28.91 12.01 -32.47
N GLY A 358 28.49 12.99 -33.26
CA GLY A 358 27.29 12.89 -34.09
C GLY A 358 25.95 12.89 -33.30
N TRP A 359 26.01 13.16 -31.99
CA TRP A 359 24.83 13.29 -31.13
C TRP A 359 24.43 14.75 -30.97
N THR A 360 23.13 15.03 -30.92
CA THR A 360 22.57 16.36 -30.75
C THR A 360 21.51 16.35 -29.68
N ARG A 361 21.49 17.35 -28.81
CA ARG A 361 20.38 17.53 -27.85
C ARG A 361 19.06 17.67 -28.58
N THR A 362 18.03 16.99 -28.11
CA THR A 362 16.67 17.10 -28.69
C THR A 362 15.89 18.30 -28.14
N GLY A 363 16.33 18.87 -27.04
CA GLY A 363 15.58 19.85 -26.26
C GLY A 363 14.72 19.23 -25.15
N GLU A 364 14.50 17.91 -25.19
CA GLU A 364 13.79 17.20 -24.13
C GLU A 364 14.72 16.94 -22.94
N ALA A 365 14.20 17.23 -21.76
CA ALA A 365 14.87 16.99 -20.49
C ALA A 365 13.84 16.85 -19.38
N PHE A 366 14.17 16.16 -18.31
CA PHE A 366 13.36 16.07 -17.11
C PHE A 366 14.24 15.91 -15.86
N ASN A 367 13.70 16.28 -14.70
CA ASN A 367 14.42 16.15 -13.45
C ASN A 367 14.31 14.73 -12.89
N VAL A 368 15.35 14.28 -12.20
CA VAL A 368 15.39 13.06 -11.41
C VAL A 368 16.06 13.34 -10.07
N TYR A 369 15.77 12.56 -9.06
CA TYR A 369 16.37 12.77 -7.74
C TYR A 369 17.84 12.40 -7.74
N ALA A 370 18.69 13.26 -7.16
CA ALA A 370 20.15 13.08 -7.12
C ALA A 370 20.63 12.03 -6.10
N THR A 371 19.79 11.67 -5.14
CA THR A 371 20.09 10.69 -4.08
C THR A 371 18.92 9.75 -3.91
N SER A 372 19.12 8.62 -3.22
CA SER A 372 18.09 7.62 -3.00
C SER A 372 16.79 8.22 -2.50
N VAL A 373 15.76 8.17 -3.32
CA VAL A 373 14.37 8.35 -2.90
C VAL A 373 14.04 7.23 -1.91
N PRO A 374 13.09 7.42 -0.97
CA PRO A 374 12.60 6.36 -0.11
C PRO A 374 12.37 5.06 -0.89
N ALA A 375 12.69 3.92 -0.28
CA ALA A 375 12.83 2.61 -0.92
C ALA A 375 11.60 2.11 -1.72
N ASP A 376 10.46 2.75 -1.56
CA ASP A 376 9.16 2.43 -2.13
C ASP A 376 8.90 2.99 -3.54
N ALA A 377 9.78 3.85 -4.06
CA ALA A 377 9.50 4.62 -5.26
C ALA A 377 10.57 4.52 -6.37
N THR A 378 11.52 3.58 -6.28
CA THR A 378 12.72 3.68 -7.09
C THR A 378 12.68 2.93 -8.41
N CYS A 379 12.74 3.70 -9.50
CA CYS A 379 13.32 3.24 -10.75
C CYS A 379 14.83 3.58 -10.78
N ARG A 380 15.68 2.62 -11.07
CA ARG A 380 17.10 2.88 -11.37
C ARG A 380 17.29 3.03 -12.87
N PHE A 381 18.13 4.01 -13.27
CA PHE A 381 18.70 4.00 -14.59
C PHE A 381 19.66 2.82 -14.71
N CYS A 382 19.35 1.88 -15.57
CA CYS A 382 20.28 0.83 -15.93
C CYS A 382 20.95 1.21 -17.24
N THR A 383 22.23 1.48 -17.21
CA THR A 383 23.01 1.57 -18.45
C THR A 383 23.46 0.19 -18.88
N SER A 384 23.27 -0.12 -20.14
CA SER A 384 23.78 -1.33 -20.73
C SER A 384 24.66 -0.95 -21.89
N SER A 385 25.94 -1.31 -21.85
CA SER A 385 26.85 -1.12 -22.97
C SER A 385 27.10 -2.47 -23.65
N ARG A 386 26.71 -2.60 -24.91
CA ARG A 386 27.36 -3.54 -25.83
C ARG A 386 28.42 -2.76 -26.59
N SER A 387 29.54 -3.37 -26.90
CA SER A 387 30.71 -2.77 -27.57
C SER A 387 30.45 -2.16 -28.96
N ALA A 388 29.21 -2.07 -29.41
CA ALA A 388 28.80 -1.40 -30.64
C ALA A 388 27.36 -0.82 -30.56
N ASP A 389 26.63 -0.94 -29.44
CA ASP A 389 25.20 -0.61 -29.36
C ASP A 389 24.85 -0.11 -27.96
N THR A 390 24.85 1.20 -27.77
CA THR A 390 24.56 1.87 -26.50
C THR A 390 23.06 2.04 -26.32
N GLY A 391 22.37 0.95 -25.88
CA GLY A 391 20.96 1.03 -25.48
C GLY A 391 20.84 1.21 -23.97
N ARG A 392 20.32 2.33 -23.50
CA ARG A 392 20.04 2.58 -22.08
C ARG A 392 18.59 2.32 -21.76
N ARG A 393 18.33 1.68 -20.65
CA ARG A 393 16.97 1.39 -20.17
C ARG A 393 16.78 1.90 -18.76
N MET A 394 15.65 2.54 -18.52
CA MET A 394 15.12 2.82 -17.20
C MET A 394 14.07 1.77 -16.83
N GLY A 395 14.03 1.37 -15.58
CA GLY A 395 13.01 0.47 -15.09
C GLY A 395 13.08 0.32 -13.57
N PRO A 396 12.06 -0.25 -12.93
CA PRO A 396 12.14 -0.63 -11.52
C PRO A 396 13.36 -1.50 -11.30
N SER A 397 14.05 -1.35 -10.16
CA SER A 397 15.28 -2.09 -9.83
C SER A 397 15.12 -3.62 -10.01
N ALA A 398 13.93 -4.17 -9.70
CA ALA A 398 13.57 -5.56 -9.96
C ALA A 398 13.48 -5.88 -11.48
N GLY A 399 13.18 -4.90 -12.33
CA GLY A 399 13.15 -5.04 -13.78
C GLY A 399 14.56 -5.09 -14.38
N CYS A 400 15.49 -4.31 -13.85
CA CYS A 400 16.91 -4.32 -14.23
C CYS A 400 17.55 -5.67 -13.89
N ALA A 401 17.32 -6.21 -12.69
CA ALA A 401 17.81 -7.53 -12.27
C ALA A 401 17.27 -8.67 -13.15
N LYS A 402 15.98 -8.64 -13.54
CA LYS A 402 15.38 -9.63 -14.44
C LYS A 402 15.92 -9.52 -15.87
N THR A 403 16.25 -8.32 -16.33
CA THR A 403 16.85 -8.09 -17.65
C THR A 403 18.29 -8.58 -17.66
N ALA A 404 19.07 -8.32 -16.61
CA ALA A 404 20.43 -8.85 -16.47
C ALA A 404 20.45 -10.39 -16.41
N ALA A 405 19.51 -11.02 -15.72
CA ALA A 405 19.41 -12.48 -15.63
C ALA A 405 19.01 -13.17 -16.96
N ARG A 406 18.28 -12.47 -17.85
CA ARG A 406 17.92 -13.00 -19.19
C ARG A 406 19.05 -12.93 -20.22
N PHE A 407 20.05 -12.09 -20.00
CA PHE A 407 21.14 -11.83 -20.95
C PHE A 407 22.50 -12.06 -20.26
N THR A 408 22.77 -13.32 -19.93
CA THR A 408 23.92 -13.77 -19.11
C THR A 408 25.30 -13.36 -19.60
N ASN A 409 25.45 -12.67 -20.75
CA ASN A 409 26.77 -12.28 -21.31
C ASN A 409 26.85 -10.84 -21.86
N ALA A 410 25.88 -9.96 -21.59
CA ALA A 410 25.79 -8.75 -22.40
C ALA A 410 25.73 -7.40 -21.68
N TRP A 411 25.47 -7.34 -20.34
CA TRP A 411 25.06 -6.09 -19.76
C TRP A 411 25.60 -5.89 -18.33
N PRO A 412 26.75 -5.23 -18.12
CA PRO A 412 27.11 -4.78 -16.79
C PRO A 412 26.08 -3.76 -16.31
N ILE A 413 25.55 -3.96 -15.12
CA ILE A 413 24.78 -2.94 -14.41
C ILE A 413 25.81 -1.98 -13.86
N ASP A 414 25.83 -0.76 -14.39
CA ASP A 414 26.68 0.29 -13.85
C ASP A 414 26.01 0.84 -12.60
N ASP A 415 26.62 0.59 -11.44
CA ASP A 415 26.10 0.99 -10.12
C ASP A 415 26.28 2.51 -9.86
N ALA A 416 26.91 3.22 -10.79
CA ALA A 416 27.25 4.63 -10.66
C ALA A 416 26.10 5.60 -11.04
N SER A 417 25.00 5.13 -11.64
CA SER A 417 23.89 5.99 -12.00
C SER A 417 22.88 6.10 -10.86
N LEU A 418 23.12 7.00 -9.94
CA LEU A 418 22.34 7.23 -8.72
C LEU A 418 21.04 8.04 -8.92
N ALA A 419 20.64 8.30 -10.15
CA ALA A 419 19.46 9.09 -10.47
C ALA A 419 18.19 8.21 -10.41
N GLN A 420 17.21 8.60 -9.61
CA GLN A 420 16.04 7.78 -9.35
C GLN A 420 14.73 8.57 -9.56
N PRO A 421 13.97 8.34 -10.62
CA PRO A 421 12.60 8.83 -10.73
C PRO A 421 11.65 7.99 -9.84
N ALA A 422 10.57 8.61 -9.39
CA ALA A 422 9.51 7.90 -8.67
C ALA A 422 8.65 7.02 -9.60
N LEU A 423 8.07 5.94 -9.07
CA LEU A 423 7.10 5.15 -9.82
C LEU A 423 5.73 5.85 -9.83
N PRO A 424 5.00 5.83 -10.97
CA PRO A 424 3.63 6.31 -11.00
C PRO A 424 2.70 5.35 -10.23
N ASN A 425 1.57 5.87 -9.76
CA ASN A 425 0.47 5.07 -9.25
C ASN A 425 -0.04 4.06 -10.30
N ALA A 426 -0.86 3.10 -9.89
CA ALA A 426 -1.39 2.07 -10.79
C ALA A 426 -2.23 2.66 -11.94
N ASP A 427 -2.91 3.79 -11.69
CA ASP A 427 -3.67 4.56 -12.68
C ASP A 427 -2.82 5.45 -13.58
N GLY A 428 -1.51 5.51 -13.35
CA GLY A 428 -0.57 6.36 -14.07
C GLY A 428 -0.44 7.77 -13.51
N SER A 429 -1.10 8.11 -12.41
CA SER A 429 -0.95 9.42 -11.76
C SER A 429 0.39 9.54 -11.05
N CYS A 430 0.88 10.77 -10.93
CA CYS A 430 2.09 11.11 -10.18
C CYS A 430 1.73 11.81 -8.87
N GLY A 431 2.55 11.62 -7.85
CA GLY A 431 2.39 12.29 -6.56
C GLY A 431 2.56 13.81 -6.66
N VAL A 432 2.12 14.53 -5.64
CA VAL A 432 2.24 15.99 -5.55
C VAL A 432 3.70 16.42 -5.69
N GLY A 433 3.95 17.47 -6.49
CA GLY A 433 5.31 17.95 -6.75
C GLY A 433 6.11 17.12 -7.75
N SER A 434 5.45 16.21 -8.46
CA SER A 434 6.04 15.45 -9.56
C SER A 434 5.16 15.48 -10.81
N VAL A 435 5.81 15.31 -11.96
CA VAL A 435 5.20 15.31 -13.29
C VAL A 435 5.40 13.97 -13.98
N PRO A 436 4.46 13.54 -14.85
CA PRO A 436 4.57 12.28 -15.54
C PRO A 436 5.69 12.32 -16.60
N VAL A 437 6.48 11.26 -16.66
CA VAL A 437 7.41 10.99 -17.76
C VAL A 437 6.92 9.76 -18.50
N PHE A 438 6.71 9.94 -19.80
CA PHE A 438 6.25 8.89 -20.70
C PHE A 438 7.43 8.16 -21.31
N ARG A 439 7.34 6.84 -21.42
CA ARG A 439 8.26 6.03 -22.21
C ARG A 439 7.57 5.61 -23.48
N VAL A 440 8.14 5.95 -24.61
CA VAL A 440 7.75 5.43 -25.91
C VAL A 440 8.86 4.58 -26.49
N VAL A 441 8.49 3.47 -27.12
CA VAL A 441 9.42 2.53 -27.77
C VAL A 441 8.99 2.35 -29.22
N ASP A 442 9.97 2.26 -30.10
CA ASP A 442 9.70 1.80 -31.45
C ASP A 442 9.54 0.27 -31.48
N ASN A 443 8.93 -0.24 -32.54
CA ASN A 443 8.68 -1.68 -32.70
C ASN A 443 9.84 -2.40 -33.40
N ARG A 444 11.05 -1.81 -33.43
CA ARG A 444 12.23 -2.43 -34.04
C ARG A 444 12.82 -3.52 -33.13
N PRO A 445 13.49 -4.55 -33.69
CA PRO A 445 14.10 -5.62 -32.90
C PRO A 445 15.15 -5.12 -31.88
N ASP A 446 15.78 -3.98 -32.16
CA ASP A 446 16.81 -3.35 -31.37
C ASP A 446 16.29 -2.30 -30.36
N LEU A 447 14.96 -2.10 -30.30
CA LEU A 447 14.21 -1.29 -29.34
C LEU A 447 14.83 0.09 -29.03
N ASN A 448 14.47 1.11 -29.80
CA ASN A 448 14.78 2.50 -29.49
C ASN A 448 13.78 3.03 -28.46
N ASN A 449 14.24 3.77 -27.46
CA ASN A 449 13.41 4.28 -26.38
C ASN A 449 13.55 5.79 -26.26
N ARG A 450 12.44 6.49 -25.97
CA ARG A 450 12.44 7.88 -25.54
C ARG A 450 11.75 8.02 -24.20
N TYR A 451 12.24 8.95 -23.39
CA TYR A 451 11.62 9.38 -22.13
C TYR A 451 11.33 10.86 -22.22
N ILE A 452 10.08 11.24 -22.14
CA ILE A 452 9.58 12.59 -22.45
C ILE A 452 8.51 13.01 -21.44
N GLU A 453 8.51 14.28 -21.02
CA GLU A 453 7.42 14.88 -20.22
C GLU A 453 6.26 15.36 -21.10
N SER A 454 6.54 15.72 -22.34
CA SER A 454 5.53 16.27 -23.25
C SER A 454 4.52 15.23 -23.71
N LEU A 455 3.27 15.37 -23.26
CA LEU A 455 2.14 14.55 -23.70
C LEU A 455 1.90 14.69 -25.22
N ALA A 456 2.02 15.92 -25.74
CA ALA A 456 1.84 16.16 -27.18
C ALA A 456 2.91 15.45 -28.02
N LEU A 457 4.16 15.44 -27.55
CA LEU A 457 5.23 14.72 -28.22
C LEU A 457 5.03 13.19 -28.14
N ARG A 458 4.59 12.67 -26.98
CA ARG A 458 4.21 11.26 -26.84
C ARG A 458 3.16 10.88 -27.88
N ASP A 459 2.08 11.67 -27.99
CA ASP A 459 0.99 11.37 -28.91
C ASP A 459 1.44 11.44 -30.36
N ALA A 460 2.32 12.40 -30.72
CA ALA A 460 2.92 12.50 -32.04
C ALA A 460 3.81 11.26 -32.36
N MET A 461 4.46 10.68 -31.36
CA MET A 461 5.25 9.44 -31.55
C MET A 461 4.34 8.24 -31.74
N LEU A 462 3.21 8.15 -31.01
CA LEU A 462 2.23 7.08 -31.21
C LEU A 462 1.64 7.10 -32.63
N VAL A 463 1.35 8.26 -33.18
CA VAL A 463 0.90 8.44 -34.57
C VAL A 463 1.97 7.92 -35.56
N LYS A 464 3.25 8.02 -35.22
CA LYS A 464 4.37 7.48 -36.03
C LYS A 464 4.59 5.96 -35.84
N GLY A 465 3.70 5.27 -35.11
CA GLY A 465 3.79 3.82 -34.89
C GLY A 465 4.63 3.37 -33.69
N TRP A 466 5.04 4.30 -32.83
CA TRP A 466 5.66 3.98 -31.54
C TRP A 466 4.61 3.48 -30.55
N SER A 467 5.02 2.76 -29.53
CA SER A 467 4.15 2.23 -28.46
C SER A 467 4.50 2.86 -27.13
N ALA A 468 3.49 3.32 -26.37
CA ALA A 468 3.69 3.77 -25.01
C ALA A 468 3.83 2.59 -24.06
N GLN A 469 4.75 2.68 -23.10
CA GLN A 469 4.97 1.69 -22.06
C GLN A 469 4.95 2.36 -20.69
N GLY A 470 4.02 1.96 -19.83
CA GLY A 470 3.88 2.53 -18.50
C GLY A 470 2.57 2.12 -17.85
N ARG A 471 2.19 2.83 -16.79
CA ARG A 471 0.96 2.59 -16.01
C ARG A 471 -0.16 3.52 -16.46
N GLY A 472 -1.41 3.09 -16.22
CA GLY A 472 -2.62 3.82 -16.55
C GLY A 472 -2.86 3.98 -18.05
N ALA A 473 -3.99 4.57 -18.41
CA ALA A 473 -4.40 4.79 -19.81
C ALA A 473 -3.42 5.68 -20.61
N MET A 474 -2.66 6.52 -19.89
CA MET A 474 -1.68 7.44 -20.49
C MET A 474 -0.31 6.81 -20.70
N GLY A 475 -0.03 5.62 -20.15
CA GLY A 475 1.25 4.94 -20.28
C GLY A 475 2.40 5.68 -19.57
N VAL A 476 2.18 6.17 -18.34
CA VAL A 476 3.19 6.86 -17.55
C VAL A 476 4.24 5.88 -17.05
N ALA A 477 5.49 6.09 -17.43
CA ALA A 477 6.59 5.19 -17.08
C ALA A 477 7.17 5.50 -15.69
N MET A 478 7.25 6.78 -15.35
CA MET A 478 7.81 7.26 -14.09
C MET A 478 7.32 8.67 -13.78
N CYS A 479 7.57 9.13 -12.55
CA CYS A 479 7.26 10.48 -12.09
C CYS A 479 8.55 11.21 -11.77
N ALA A 480 8.77 12.34 -12.44
CA ALA A 480 9.91 13.24 -12.25
C ALA A 480 9.57 14.34 -11.24
N PRO A 481 10.51 14.85 -10.44
CA PRO A 481 10.27 16.08 -9.68
C PRO A 481 9.91 17.22 -10.64
N SER A 482 8.82 17.96 -10.33
CA SER A 482 8.49 19.17 -11.08
C SER A 482 9.67 20.16 -11.02
N ALA A 483 9.91 20.86 -12.11
CA ALA A 483 10.84 21.99 -12.10
C ALA A 483 10.40 23.00 -11.03
N GLN A 484 11.34 23.46 -10.20
CA GLN A 484 11.09 24.50 -9.18
C GLN A 484 11.00 25.87 -9.85
#